data_3b7d12d5103420e8ceb294abb532cfa8
#
_entry.id   3b7d12d5103420e8ceb294abb532cfa8
#
_cell.length_a   1.000
_cell.length_b   1.000
_cell.length_c   1.000
_cell.angle_alpha   90.00
_cell.angle_beta   90.00
_cell.angle_gamma   90.00
#
_symmetry.space_group_name_H-M   'P 1'
#
loop_
_entity.id
_entity.type
_entity.pdbx_description
1 polymer ?
#
loop_
_entity_poly.entity_id
_entity_poly.type
_entity_poly.pdbx_seq_one_letter_code
_entity_poly.pdbx_strand_id
1 'polypeptide(L)'
;MAVPFAKRGKRADEMVEVLRKLWSGEVVEHHGEFFDIPPLEMLPAPPAPIRIHVGGTSEAALRRAARHDGWVSDLHTTDEIAAIRQRIEGYREEYGRTDVPFSLYGAVNDAWDLDGYRRVHEAGVTHLLTMPWYFYAGPDADLAGKVEAIERFAEDVIAKW
;
A
#
# COMPACT_ATOMS: atom_id res chain seq x y z
N MET A 1 -15.97 1.22 20.31
CA MET A 1 -14.89 0.66 21.16
C MET A 1 -13.65 1.52 20.97
N ALA A 2 -13.13 2.18 22.02
CA ALA A 2 -11.95 3.03 21.91
C ALA A 2 -10.68 2.16 21.97
N VAL A 3 -9.91 2.13 20.91
CA VAL A 3 -8.63 1.41 20.87
C VAL A 3 -7.52 2.39 21.29
N PRO A 4 -6.71 2.08 22.31
CA PRO A 4 -5.61 2.93 22.71
C PRO A 4 -4.61 3.13 21.58
N PHE A 5 -4.32 4.40 21.25
CA PHE A 5 -3.44 4.77 20.14
C PHE A 5 -2.02 4.20 20.30
N ALA A 6 -1.50 4.17 21.52
CA ALA A 6 -0.14 3.71 21.81
C ALA A 6 0.12 2.23 21.45
N LYS A 7 -0.91 1.39 21.45
CA LYS A 7 -0.78 -0.06 21.14
C LYS A 7 -1.17 -0.42 19.73
N ARG A 8 -1.53 0.56 18.88
CA ARG A 8 -2.05 0.28 17.53
C ARG A 8 -1.12 -0.58 16.65
N GLY A 9 0.21 -0.39 16.78
CA GLY A 9 1.18 -1.14 15.99
C GLY A 9 1.21 -2.61 16.35
N LYS A 10 1.30 -2.96 17.64
CA LYS A 10 1.24 -4.35 18.10
C LYS A 10 -0.08 -5.01 17.75
N ARG A 11 -1.19 -4.27 17.91
CA ARG A 11 -2.51 -4.76 17.52
C ARG A 11 -2.60 -5.04 16.01
N ALA A 12 -1.98 -4.19 15.16
CA ALA A 12 -1.94 -4.42 13.72
C ALA A 12 -1.08 -5.65 13.36
N ASP A 13 0.04 -5.86 14.06
CA ASP A 13 0.87 -7.05 13.84
C ASP A 13 0.11 -8.34 14.17
N GLU A 14 -0.57 -8.40 15.32
CA GLU A 14 -1.40 -9.53 15.71
C GLU A 14 -2.60 -9.72 14.76
N MET A 15 -3.24 -8.61 14.32
CA MET A 15 -4.33 -8.67 13.34
C MET A 15 -3.89 -9.35 12.04
N VAL A 16 -2.71 -9.00 11.51
CA VAL A 16 -2.18 -9.61 10.28
C VAL A 16 -1.91 -11.10 10.47
N GLU A 17 -1.40 -11.50 11.64
CA GLU A 17 -1.23 -12.94 11.96
C GLU A 17 -2.58 -13.67 11.95
N VAL A 18 -3.57 -13.12 12.63
CA VAL A 18 -4.93 -13.68 12.67
C VAL A 18 -5.55 -13.77 11.27
N LEU A 19 -5.45 -12.71 10.46
CA LEU A 19 -5.95 -12.72 9.10
C LEU A 19 -5.31 -13.83 8.25
N ARG A 20 -3.99 -14.02 8.36
CA ARG A 20 -3.30 -15.08 7.61
C ARG A 20 -3.75 -16.48 8.05
N LYS A 21 -4.00 -16.69 9.34
CA LYS A 21 -4.59 -17.94 9.84
C LYS A 21 -5.98 -18.15 9.25
N LEU A 22 -6.86 -17.16 9.33
CA LEU A 22 -8.24 -17.25 8.81
C LEU A 22 -8.30 -17.50 7.30
N TRP A 23 -7.36 -16.97 6.53
CA TRP A 23 -7.28 -17.17 5.08
C TRP A 23 -6.74 -18.54 4.66
N SER A 24 -6.31 -19.39 5.60
CA SER A 24 -5.86 -20.75 5.27
C SER A 24 -6.99 -21.66 4.80
N GLY A 25 -8.26 -21.37 5.19
CA GLY A 25 -9.39 -22.24 4.95
C GLY A 25 -9.41 -23.47 5.86
N GLU A 26 -8.62 -23.46 6.91
CA GLU A 26 -8.60 -24.49 7.95
C GLU A 26 -9.34 -24.02 9.21
N VAL A 27 -9.69 -24.95 10.10
CA VAL A 27 -10.18 -24.58 11.44
C VAL A 27 -9.00 -24.01 12.22
N VAL A 28 -9.11 -22.76 12.63
CA VAL A 28 -8.07 -22.03 13.36
C VAL A 28 -8.60 -21.45 14.65
N GLU A 29 -7.73 -21.35 15.65
CA GLU A 29 -7.97 -20.62 16.88
C GLU A 29 -6.83 -19.64 17.15
N HIS A 30 -7.08 -18.60 17.94
CA HIS A 30 -6.07 -17.62 18.33
C HIS A 30 -6.38 -17.03 19.71
N HIS A 31 -5.41 -17.07 20.59
CA HIS A 31 -5.46 -16.48 21.92
C HIS A 31 -4.30 -15.51 22.08
N GLY A 32 -4.52 -14.22 21.82
CA GLY A 32 -3.50 -13.18 21.79
C GLY A 32 -3.77 -12.03 22.77
N GLU A 33 -2.92 -11.00 22.69
CA GLU A 33 -3.10 -9.80 23.55
C GLU A 33 -4.34 -8.98 23.13
N PHE A 34 -4.68 -8.96 21.84
CA PHE A 34 -5.72 -8.09 21.25
C PHE A 34 -6.89 -8.85 20.68
N PHE A 35 -6.69 -10.10 20.28
CA PHE A 35 -7.71 -10.92 19.64
C PHE A 35 -7.79 -12.28 20.33
N ASP A 36 -9.02 -12.68 20.62
CA ASP A 36 -9.35 -13.99 21.17
C ASP A 36 -10.41 -14.60 20.22
N ILE A 37 -10.03 -15.64 19.50
CA ILE A 37 -10.84 -16.25 18.46
C ILE A 37 -10.99 -17.74 18.78
N PRO A 38 -12.22 -18.20 19.08
CA PRO A 38 -12.46 -19.62 19.31
C PRO A 38 -12.23 -20.41 18.02
N PRO A 39 -12.12 -21.75 18.07
CA PRO A 39 -12.00 -22.55 16.87
C PRO A 39 -13.09 -22.21 15.85
N LEU A 40 -12.69 -21.72 14.69
CA LEU A 40 -13.59 -21.40 13.57
C LEU A 40 -12.87 -21.57 12.23
N GLU A 41 -13.66 -21.73 11.18
CA GLU A 41 -13.22 -21.84 9.80
C GLU A 41 -13.83 -20.70 8.99
N MET A 42 -13.06 -20.08 8.10
CA MET A 42 -13.52 -19.03 7.21
C MET A 42 -13.54 -19.51 5.76
N LEU A 43 -14.73 -19.71 5.21
CA LEU A 43 -14.92 -20.18 3.84
C LEU A 43 -15.75 -19.17 3.01
N PRO A 44 -15.49 -19.09 1.68
CA PRO A 44 -14.43 -19.80 0.95
C PRO A 44 -13.05 -19.23 1.26
N ALA A 45 -12.04 -20.09 1.32
CA ALA A 45 -10.65 -19.65 1.40
C ALA A 45 -10.25 -18.86 0.13
N PRO A 46 -9.39 -17.84 0.23
CA PRO A 46 -8.84 -17.16 -0.93
C PRO A 46 -8.12 -18.14 -1.87
N PRO A 47 -8.35 -18.07 -3.20
CA PRO A 47 -7.72 -18.99 -4.15
C PRO A 47 -6.21 -18.76 -4.31
N ALA A 48 -5.69 -17.65 -3.79
CA ALA A 48 -4.27 -17.29 -3.78
C ALA A 48 -3.96 -16.46 -2.53
N PRO A 49 -2.69 -16.42 -2.09
CA PRO A 49 -2.29 -15.61 -0.95
C PRO A 49 -2.66 -14.13 -1.12
N ILE A 50 -3.36 -13.55 -0.15
CA ILE A 50 -3.69 -12.12 -0.15
C ILE A 50 -2.44 -11.33 0.24
N ARG A 51 -2.05 -10.40 -0.61
CA ARG A 51 -0.92 -9.50 -0.36
C ARG A 51 -1.29 -8.43 0.66
N ILE A 52 -0.37 -8.16 1.58
CA ILE A 52 -0.56 -7.16 2.64
C ILE A 52 0.36 -5.97 2.37
N HIS A 53 -0.23 -4.81 2.18
CA HIS A 53 0.48 -3.54 2.03
C HIS A 53 0.26 -2.68 3.27
N VAL A 54 1.32 -2.07 3.78
CA VAL A 54 1.31 -1.31 5.03
C VAL A 54 1.55 0.16 4.75
N GLY A 55 0.71 1.03 5.29
CA GLY A 55 0.88 2.48 5.20
C GLY A 55 1.65 3.08 6.39
N GLY A 56 2.03 4.35 6.24
CA GLY A 56 2.67 5.17 7.26
C GLY A 56 4.18 5.30 7.11
N THR A 57 4.72 6.39 7.66
CA THR A 57 6.11 6.84 7.48
C THR A 57 6.98 6.73 8.73
N SER A 58 6.38 6.36 9.89
CA SER A 58 7.15 6.11 11.10
C SER A 58 8.07 4.91 10.92
N GLU A 59 9.20 4.88 11.64
CA GLU A 59 10.14 3.76 11.58
C GLU A 59 9.44 2.42 11.82
N ALA A 60 8.56 2.35 12.82
CA ALA A 60 7.80 1.14 13.12
C ALA A 60 6.88 0.70 11.98
N ALA A 61 6.30 1.66 11.23
CA ALA A 61 5.46 1.36 10.06
C ALA A 61 6.31 0.86 8.88
N LEU A 62 7.45 1.50 8.60
CA LEU A 62 8.35 1.09 7.53
C LEU A 62 8.98 -0.29 7.81
N ARG A 63 9.38 -0.56 9.05
CA ARG A 63 9.83 -1.90 9.46
C ARG A 63 8.72 -2.95 9.32
N ARG A 64 7.47 -2.57 9.58
CA ARG A 64 6.32 -3.46 9.34
C ARG A 64 6.12 -3.71 7.85
N ALA A 65 6.12 -2.66 7.02
CA ALA A 65 6.02 -2.80 5.57
C ALA A 65 7.10 -3.74 5.00
N ALA A 66 8.34 -3.60 5.46
CA ALA A 66 9.46 -4.43 5.04
C ALA A 66 9.28 -5.93 5.34
N ARG A 67 8.45 -6.30 6.31
CA ARG A 67 8.09 -7.70 6.64
C ARG A 67 6.92 -8.24 5.80
N HIS A 68 6.23 -7.38 5.05
CA HIS A 68 5.06 -7.73 4.26
C HIS A 68 5.29 -7.52 2.76
N ASP A 69 4.23 -7.38 1.99
CA ASP A 69 4.27 -7.49 0.54
C ASP A 69 4.35 -6.13 -0.16
N GLY A 70 4.26 -5.04 0.61
CA GLY A 70 4.37 -3.71 0.05
C GLY A 70 4.14 -2.58 1.04
N TRP A 71 4.35 -1.37 0.53
CA TRP A 71 4.07 -0.12 1.23
C TRP A 71 3.11 0.75 0.41
N VAL A 72 2.22 1.47 1.10
CA VAL A 72 1.29 2.42 0.48
C VAL A 72 1.59 3.81 1.02
N SER A 73 1.89 4.74 0.11
CA SER A 73 2.13 6.13 0.50
C SER A 73 0.83 6.87 0.82
N ASP A 74 0.95 7.87 1.65
CA ASP A 74 0.16 9.08 1.62
C ASP A 74 0.77 10.03 0.55
N LEU A 75 0.27 11.25 0.41
CA LEU A 75 0.73 12.21 -0.57
C LEU A 75 2.14 12.73 -0.22
N HIS A 76 3.12 12.46 -1.07
CA HIS A 76 4.53 12.82 -0.92
C HIS A 76 5.11 13.40 -2.21
N THR A 77 6.31 13.99 -2.12
CA THR A 77 7.13 14.25 -3.31
C THR A 77 7.83 12.98 -3.78
N THR A 78 8.26 12.97 -5.04
CA THR A 78 9.05 11.87 -5.62
C THR A 78 10.31 11.58 -4.81
N ASP A 79 11.03 12.63 -4.37
CA ASP A 79 12.25 12.50 -3.56
C ASP A 79 11.97 11.91 -2.18
N GLU A 80 10.87 12.31 -1.52
CA GLU A 80 10.47 11.73 -0.24
C GLU A 80 10.16 10.23 -0.38
N ILE A 81 9.48 9.83 -1.45
CA ILE A 81 9.21 8.40 -1.73
C ILE A 81 10.53 7.65 -1.95
N ALA A 82 11.46 8.20 -2.71
CA ALA A 82 12.79 7.58 -2.92
C ALA A 82 13.54 7.37 -1.60
N ALA A 83 13.51 8.36 -0.70
CA ALA A 83 14.13 8.27 0.62
C ALA A 83 13.44 7.23 1.52
N ILE A 84 12.11 7.16 1.50
CA ILE A 84 11.32 6.15 2.23
C ILE A 84 11.64 4.76 1.68
N ARG A 85 11.67 4.59 0.37
CA ARG A 85 12.04 3.33 -0.29
C ARG A 85 13.41 2.85 0.18
N GLN A 86 14.41 3.71 0.17
CA GLN A 86 15.77 3.34 0.62
C GLN A 86 15.77 2.80 2.06
N ARG A 87 15.00 3.42 2.96
CA ARG A 87 14.85 2.96 4.34
C ARG A 87 14.18 1.58 4.41
N ILE A 88 13.11 1.39 3.63
CA ILE A 88 12.41 0.08 3.56
C ILE A 88 13.34 -1.00 3.03
N GLU A 89 14.13 -0.72 1.99
CA GLU A 89 15.10 -1.65 1.42
C GLU A 89 16.15 -2.08 2.46
N GLY A 90 16.70 -1.15 3.23
CA GLY A 90 17.60 -1.48 4.35
C GLY A 90 16.95 -2.41 5.38
N TYR A 91 15.68 -2.18 5.75
CA TYR A 91 14.96 -3.10 6.65
C TYR A 91 14.67 -4.46 5.99
N ARG A 92 14.43 -4.50 4.68
CA ARG A 92 14.22 -5.76 3.94
C ARG A 92 15.50 -6.59 3.89
N GLU A 93 16.67 -5.94 3.77
CA GLU A 93 17.97 -6.60 3.91
C GLU A 93 18.16 -7.19 5.31
N GLU A 94 17.89 -6.42 6.37
CA GLU A 94 17.94 -6.91 7.76
C GLU A 94 17.05 -8.16 7.97
N TYR A 95 15.92 -8.25 7.25
CA TYR A 95 14.96 -9.37 7.37
C TYR A 95 15.20 -10.49 6.33
N GLY A 96 16.23 -10.40 5.48
CA GLY A 96 16.53 -11.39 4.44
C GLY A 96 15.41 -11.52 3.40
N ARG A 97 14.78 -10.41 3.02
CA ARG A 97 13.61 -10.37 2.12
C ARG A 97 13.85 -9.63 0.80
N THR A 98 15.09 -9.40 0.42
CA THR A 98 15.46 -8.68 -0.82
C THR A 98 14.93 -9.36 -2.07
N ASP A 99 14.92 -10.71 -2.09
CA ASP A 99 14.47 -11.50 -3.24
C ASP A 99 12.95 -11.72 -3.29
N VAL A 100 12.22 -11.27 -2.27
CA VAL A 100 10.75 -11.38 -2.24
C VAL A 100 10.15 -10.19 -3.00
N PRO A 101 9.19 -10.38 -3.92
CA PRO A 101 8.53 -9.26 -4.59
C PRO A 101 7.93 -8.25 -3.60
N PHE A 102 8.10 -6.98 -3.89
CA PHE A 102 7.61 -5.89 -3.05
C PHE A 102 6.92 -4.82 -3.90
N SER A 103 5.70 -4.44 -3.52
CA SER A 103 4.94 -3.41 -4.22
C SER A 103 5.04 -2.08 -3.48
N LEU A 104 5.28 -1.00 -4.22
CA LEU A 104 5.26 0.36 -3.70
C LEU A 104 4.15 1.14 -4.41
N TYR A 105 3.10 1.45 -3.66
CA TYR A 105 1.99 2.28 -4.12
C TYR A 105 2.28 3.72 -3.76
N GLY A 106 2.49 4.57 -4.79
CA GLY A 106 2.88 5.97 -4.60
C GLY A 106 1.78 6.93 -5.02
N ALA A 107 1.41 7.86 -4.12
CA ALA A 107 0.68 9.07 -4.45
C ALA A 107 1.65 10.26 -4.37
N VAL A 108 1.77 11.03 -5.46
CA VAL A 108 2.72 12.14 -5.54
C VAL A 108 2.04 13.49 -5.80
N ASN A 109 2.66 14.56 -5.33
CA ASN A 109 2.19 15.92 -5.47
C ASN A 109 3.13 16.81 -6.31
N ASP A 110 4.10 16.21 -7.00
CA ASP A 110 5.12 16.87 -7.81
C ASP A 110 5.25 16.28 -9.24
N ALA A 111 4.31 15.42 -9.64
CA ALA A 111 4.27 14.82 -10.97
C ALA A 111 2.83 14.68 -11.47
N TRP A 112 2.55 15.19 -12.69
CA TRP A 112 1.23 15.22 -13.31
C TRP A 112 1.25 14.99 -14.84
N ASP A 113 2.42 14.69 -15.39
CA ASP A 113 2.61 14.37 -16.79
C ASP A 113 3.45 13.09 -16.97
N LEU A 114 3.58 12.64 -18.21
CA LEU A 114 4.28 11.39 -18.53
C LEU A 114 5.73 11.38 -18.02
N ASP A 115 6.46 12.48 -18.17
CA ASP A 115 7.87 12.56 -17.74
C ASP A 115 7.97 12.61 -16.22
N GLY A 116 7.05 13.29 -15.55
CA GLY A 116 6.90 13.26 -14.11
C GLY A 116 6.66 11.83 -13.59
N TYR A 117 5.73 11.10 -14.18
CA TYR A 117 5.43 9.72 -13.80
C TYR A 117 6.57 8.74 -14.09
N ARG A 118 7.36 8.96 -15.14
CA ARG A 118 8.59 8.20 -15.37
C ARG A 118 9.61 8.39 -14.24
N ARG A 119 9.82 9.64 -13.79
CA ARG A 119 10.67 9.90 -12.61
C ARG A 119 10.15 9.20 -11.35
N VAL A 120 8.83 9.22 -11.14
CA VAL A 120 8.20 8.50 -10.01
C VAL A 120 8.44 6.99 -10.10
N HIS A 121 8.38 6.42 -11.29
CA HIS A 121 8.70 5.01 -11.51
C HIS A 121 10.19 4.72 -11.23
N GLU A 122 11.09 5.57 -11.71
CA GLU A 122 12.54 5.46 -11.44
C GLU A 122 12.85 5.56 -9.95
N ALA A 123 12.09 6.37 -9.20
CA ALA A 123 12.14 6.41 -7.74
C ALA A 123 11.67 5.11 -7.08
N GLY A 124 11.10 4.16 -7.86
CA GLY A 124 10.73 2.80 -7.44
C GLY A 124 9.26 2.58 -7.16
N VAL A 125 8.40 3.52 -7.50
CA VAL A 125 6.95 3.32 -7.45
C VAL A 125 6.54 2.26 -8.48
N THR A 126 5.90 1.20 -8.01
CA THR A 126 5.41 0.11 -8.86
C THR A 126 3.95 0.33 -9.29
N HIS A 127 3.20 1.06 -8.48
CA HIS A 127 1.78 1.37 -8.70
C HIS A 127 1.54 2.83 -8.36
N LEU A 128 1.16 3.61 -9.37
CA LEU A 128 0.82 5.02 -9.19
C LEU A 128 -0.63 5.17 -8.71
N LEU A 129 -0.82 5.93 -7.65
CA LEU A 129 -2.12 6.39 -7.18
C LEU A 129 -2.29 7.85 -7.61
N THR A 130 -3.24 8.12 -8.49
CA THR A 130 -3.48 9.48 -9.01
C THR A 130 -4.97 9.76 -9.18
N MET A 131 -5.29 11.03 -9.24
CA MET A 131 -6.63 11.54 -9.51
C MET A 131 -6.59 12.45 -10.75
N PRO A 132 -6.59 11.89 -11.97
CA PRO A 132 -6.39 12.67 -13.20
C PRO A 132 -7.34 13.86 -13.35
N TRP A 133 -8.60 13.69 -12.97
CA TRP A 133 -9.59 14.76 -13.06
C TRP A 133 -9.20 16.02 -12.28
N TYR A 134 -8.44 15.87 -11.19
CA TYR A 134 -8.00 17.00 -10.38
C TYR A 134 -7.09 17.95 -11.16
N PHE A 135 -6.25 17.40 -12.04
CA PHE A 135 -5.28 18.16 -12.84
C PHE A 135 -5.87 18.67 -14.15
N TYR A 136 -6.73 17.86 -14.81
CA TYR A 136 -7.29 18.21 -16.13
C TYR A 136 -8.58 19.04 -16.03
N ALA A 137 -9.40 18.85 -15.00
CA ALA A 137 -10.73 19.47 -14.90
C ALA A 137 -10.97 20.24 -13.59
N GLY A 138 -10.05 20.11 -12.61
CA GLY A 138 -10.15 20.79 -11.31
C GLY A 138 -10.95 20.00 -10.27
N PRO A 139 -10.89 20.44 -8.98
CA PRO A 139 -11.47 19.71 -7.86
C PRO A 139 -13.01 19.62 -7.92
N ASP A 140 -13.65 20.63 -8.50
CA ASP A 140 -15.11 20.76 -8.53
C ASP A 140 -15.73 20.22 -9.84
N ALA A 141 -14.95 19.46 -10.65
CA ALA A 141 -15.44 18.88 -11.89
C ALA A 141 -16.67 18.00 -11.65
N ASP A 142 -17.68 18.15 -12.49
CA ASP A 142 -18.83 17.25 -12.53
C ASP A 142 -18.46 15.86 -13.08
N LEU A 143 -19.42 14.95 -13.13
CA LEU A 143 -19.17 13.59 -13.58
C LEU A 143 -18.64 13.56 -15.02
N ALA A 144 -19.21 14.37 -15.93
CA ALA A 144 -18.78 14.42 -17.33
C ALA A 144 -17.34 14.89 -17.46
N GLY A 145 -16.97 15.97 -16.75
CA GLY A 145 -15.61 16.49 -16.71
C GLY A 145 -14.60 15.49 -16.11
N LYS A 146 -15.01 14.71 -15.11
CA LYS A 146 -14.15 13.65 -14.56
C LYS A 146 -13.91 12.51 -15.54
N VAL A 147 -14.94 12.10 -16.28
CA VAL A 147 -14.81 11.06 -17.31
C VAL A 147 -13.88 11.53 -18.42
N GLU A 148 -14.10 12.73 -18.98
CA GLU A 148 -13.22 13.32 -20.02
C GLU A 148 -11.76 13.43 -19.53
N ALA A 149 -11.55 13.83 -18.29
CA ALA A 149 -10.22 13.93 -17.70
C ALA A 149 -9.51 12.56 -17.60
N ILE A 150 -10.25 11.49 -17.26
CA ILE A 150 -9.70 10.12 -17.22
C ILE A 150 -9.37 9.62 -18.62
N GLU A 151 -10.23 9.86 -19.60
CA GLU A 151 -9.99 9.50 -21.00
C GLU A 151 -8.74 10.21 -21.54
N ARG A 152 -8.62 11.52 -21.30
CA ARG A 152 -7.44 12.29 -21.66
C ARG A 152 -6.17 11.79 -20.99
N PHE A 153 -6.23 11.43 -19.71
CA PHE A 153 -5.10 10.83 -19.00
C PHE A 153 -4.68 9.49 -19.64
N ALA A 154 -5.63 8.67 -20.05
CA ALA A 154 -5.33 7.42 -20.76
C ALA A 154 -4.59 7.68 -22.08
N GLU A 155 -4.98 8.70 -22.86
CA GLU A 155 -4.31 9.08 -24.11
C GLU A 155 -2.93 9.72 -23.87
N ASP A 156 -2.83 10.63 -22.89
CA ASP A 156 -1.62 11.43 -22.66
C ASP A 156 -0.53 10.66 -21.91
N VAL A 157 -0.92 9.71 -21.07
CA VAL A 157 0.00 9.00 -20.17
C VAL A 157 -0.01 7.49 -20.45
N ILE A 158 -1.14 6.81 -20.27
CA ILE A 158 -1.18 5.33 -20.30
C ILE A 158 -0.80 4.79 -21.69
N ALA A 159 -1.31 5.38 -22.75
CA ALA A 159 -1.03 4.93 -24.12
C ALA A 159 0.42 5.22 -24.60
N LYS A 160 1.16 6.06 -23.86
CA LYS A 160 2.54 6.46 -24.19
C LYS A 160 3.57 5.90 -23.19
N TRP A 161 3.11 5.10 -22.24
CA TRP A 161 3.95 4.49 -21.18
C TRP A 161 4.97 3.48 -21.70
#